data_26a2756ae55e4d4edb9ad2b353fb7853
#
_entry.id   26a2756ae55e4d4edb9ad2b353fb7853
#
_cell.length_a   1.000
_cell.length_b   1.000
_cell.length_c   1.000
_cell.angle_alpha   90.00
_cell.angle_beta   90.00
_cell.angle_gamma   90.00
#
_symmetry.space_group_name_H-M   'P 1'
#
loop_
_entity.id
_entity.type
_entity.pdbx_description
1 polymer ?
#
loop_
_entity_poly.entity_id
_entity_poly.type
_entity_poly.pdbx_seq_one_letter_code
_entity_poly.pdbx_strand_id
1 'polypeptide(L)'
;RQMCIRDSLCTGDLVEQNDNNVLNRKMLNQTSREMWEAASQALKRLDNKVPYIIAAGNHDYGYKAAENGRTYFPDYIPFERNSTWRNICVSEFPNREGRASLENSAFEFDEPGWGKILVIAVEFVPRDEVLQWAKDLVNKPRYKNYKVIFITHSYLDIGNKRVTKDGYKISPQNSGQAIWEKLIYPSSNIRLVLCGHVGRGTGEYENNVAYRVDKNSAGKDVSQMTFNVQYVGGGPEG
;
A
#
# COMPACT_ATOMS: atom_id res chain seq x y z
N ARG A 1 -8.83 12.54 -26.35
CA ARG A 1 -9.47 11.64 -25.36
C ARG A 1 -9.01 12.08 -23.99
N GLN A 2 -9.88 12.69 -23.20
CA GLN A 2 -9.63 12.90 -21.77
C GLN A 2 -9.55 11.53 -21.10
N MET A 3 -8.37 11.17 -20.58
CA MET A 3 -8.29 10.05 -19.63
C MET A 3 -8.93 10.54 -18.33
N CYS A 4 -10.11 10.01 -18.01
CA CYS A 4 -10.71 10.23 -16.71
C CYS A 4 -9.98 9.33 -15.70
N ILE A 5 -9.10 9.89 -14.87
CA ILE A 5 -8.58 9.23 -13.68
C ILE A 5 -9.75 9.17 -12.69
N ARG A 6 -10.22 7.96 -12.38
CA ARG A 6 -11.33 7.73 -11.46
C ARG A 6 -10.89 7.48 -10.03
N ASP A 7 -9.68 6.95 -9.87
CA ASP A 7 -9.08 6.61 -8.59
C ASP A 7 -7.55 6.59 -8.71
N SER A 8 -6.86 6.60 -7.59
CA SER A 8 -5.40 6.51 -7.52
C SER A 8 -5.01 5.53 -6.43
N LEU A 9 -4.05 4.65 -6.72
CA LEU A 9 -3.51 3.68 -5.78
C LEU A 9 -2.04 3.98 -5.54
N CYS A 10 -1.66 4.09 -4.27
CA CYS A 10 -0.28 4.33 -3.84
C CYS A 10 0.21 3.16 -2.98
N THR A 11 1.40 2.66 -3.28
CA THR A 11 1.99 1.50 -2.61
C THR A 11 2.87 1.86 -1.41
N GLY A 12 2.88 3.12 -0.95
CA GLY A 12 3.58 3.55 0.26
C GLY A 12 4.81 4.41 0.01
N ASP A 13 5.57 4.65 1.07
CA ASP A 13 6.72 5.55 1.13
C ASP A 13 6.35 6.98 0.69
N LEU A 14 5.42 7.58 1.44
CA LEU A 14 4.98 8.97 1.23
C LEU A 14 6.07 9.98 1.57
N VAL A 15 6.94 9.62 2.49
CA VAL A 15 8.06 10.44 2.99
C VAL A 15 9.37 9.66 2.95
N GLU A 16 10.47 10.35 2.90
CA GLU A 16 11.81 9.73 3.00
C GLU A 16 12.08 9.20 4.43
N GLN A 17 11.61 9.86 5.47
CA GLN A 17 11.76 9.44 6.86
C GLN A 17 10.64 10.01 7.73
N ASN A 18 9.91 9.14 8.42
CA ASN A 18 8.74 9.54 9.21
C ASN A 18 9.03 10.59 10.30
N ASP A 19 10.03 10.37 11.17
CA ASP A 19 10.27 11.23 12.34
C ASP A 19 11.73 11.76 12.42
N ASN A 20 12.47 11.70 11.33
CA ASN A 20 13.83 12.21 11.26
C ASN A 20 13.94 13.34 10.23
N ASN A 21 14.98 14.15 10.36
CA ASN A 21 15.30 15.20 9.42
C ASN A 21 16.34 14.70 8.42
N VAL A 22 16.05 14.86 7.13
CA VAL A 22 16.98 14.52 6.05
C VAL A 22 17.74 15.79 5.69
N LEU A 23 18.84 16.02 6.41
CA LEU A 23 19.70 17.20 6.23
C LEU A 23 21.01 16.82 5.53
N ASN A 24 21.58 17.77 4.79
CA ASN A 24 22.87 17.65 4.11
C ASN A 24 22.91 16.57 2.99
N ARG A 25 21.77 16.19 2.46
CA ARG A 25 21.71 15.40 1.22
C ARG A 25 21.63 16.34 0.01
N LYS A 26 22.24 15.93 -1.11
CA LYS A 26 22.27 16.75 -2.34
C LYS A 26 20.90 17.21 -2.86
N MET A 27 19.87 16.43 -2.58
CA MET A 27 18.53 16.64 -3.14
C MET A 27 17.43 16.89 -2.09
N LEU A 28 17.68 16.49 -0.84
CA LEU A 28 16.74 16.69 0.26
C LEU A 28 17.45 17.39 1.41
N ASN A 29 16.88 18.48 1.84
CA ASN A 29 17.31 19.20 3.05
C ASN A 29 16.03 19.61 3.79
N GLN A 30 15.29 18.59 4.24
CA GLN A 30 13.96 18.72 4.79
C GLN A 30 13.86 18.11 6.18
N THR A 31 13.09 18.74 7.02
CA THR A 31 12.62 18.15 8.28
C THR A 31 11.51 17.13 8.00
N SER A 32 11.28 16.22 8.95
CA SER A 32 10.13 15.31 8.92
C SER A 32 8.83 16.03 8.59
N ARG A 33 8.57 17.13 9.28
CA ARG A 33 7.37 17.94 9.06
C ARG A 33 7.26 18.46 7.62
N GLU A 34 8.31 18.99 7.05
CA GLU A 34 8.33 19.49 5.67
C GLU A 34 8.07 18.38 4.66
N MET A 35 8.61 17.18 4.89
CA MET A 35 8.35 16.01 4.03
C MET A 35 6.87 15.62 4.07
N TRP A 36 6.28 15.50 5.27
CA TRP A 36 4.86 15.18 5.43
C TRP A 36 3.95 16.28 4.86
N GLU A 37 4.29 17.55 5.08
CA GLU A 37 3.56 18.68 4.48
C GLU A 37 3.62 18.64 2.96
N ALA A 38 4.78 18.33 2.36
CA ALA A 38 4.94 18.22 0.91
C ALA A 38 4.09 17.08 0.34
N ALA A 39 4.13 15.88 0.95
CA ALA A 39 3.29 14.74 0.57
C ALA A 39 1.80 15.08 0.69
N SER A 40 1.40 15.67 1.81
CA SER A 40 0.03 16.12 2.05
C SER A 40 -0.44 17.15 1.01
N GLN A 41 0.40 18.13 0.65
CA GLN A 41 0.07 19.13 -0.37
C GLN A 41 -0.04 18.52 -1.78
N ALA A 42 0.79 17.52 -2.09
CA ALA A 42 0.66 16.80 -3.37
C ALA A 42 -0.71 16.09 -3.46
N LEU A 43 -1.12 15.37 -2.41
CA LEU A 43 -2.41 14.68 -2.33
C LEU A 43 -3.61 15.64 -2.31
N LYS A 44 -3.44 16.85 -1.78
CA LYS A 44 -4.50 17.89 -1.73
C LYS A 44 -5.07 18.22 -3.12
N ARG A 45 -4.31 18.00 -4.18
CA ARG A 45 -4.79 18.19 -5.57
C ARG A 45 -5.90 17.21 -5.94
N LEU A 46 -5.96 16.05 -5.29
CA LEU A 46 -6.93 14.99 -5.50
C LEU A 46 -8.13 15.12 -4.54
N ASP A 47 -7.96 15.78 -3.39
CA ASP A 47 -8.99 15.91 -2.36
C ASP A 47 -10.31 16.43 -2.94
N ASN A 48 -11.40 15.75 -2.59
CA ASN A 48 -12.77 16.04 -3.03
C ASN A 48 -13.03 15.93 -4.56
N LYS A 49 -12.07 15.37 -5.31
CA LYS A 49 -12.16 15.18 -6.76
C LYS A 49 -12.05 13.71 -7.15
N VAL A 50 -11.07 13.01 -6.57
CA VAL A 50 -10.75 11.62 -6.91
C VAL A 50 -10.45 10.88 -5.61
N PRO A 51 -11.03 9.69 -5.39
CA PRO A 51 -10.58 8.84 -4.30
C PRO A 51 -9.16 8.35 -4.57
N TYR A 52 -8.34 8.35 -3.52
CA TYR A 52 -7.04 7.72 -3.54
C TYR A 52 -6.91 6.79 -2.34
N ILE A 53 -6.19 5.70 -2.53
CA ILE A 53 -6.01 4.65 -1.53
C ILE A 53 -4.51 4.43 -1.37
N ILE A 54 -4.03 4.44 -0.14
CA ILE A 54 -2.61 4.44 0.17
C ILE A 54 -2.31 3.30 1.14
N ALA A 55 -1.40 2.40 0.75
CA ALA A 55 -0.71 1.54 1.71
C ALA A 55 0.45 2.33 2.32
N ALA A 56 0.72 2.15 3.60
CA ALA A 56 1.88 2.77 4.22
C ALA A 56 3.15 1.94 3.96
N GLY A 57 4.27 2.60 3.67
CA GLY A 57 5.57 1.98 3.44
C GLY A 57 6.47 2.00 4.67
N ASN A 58 7.69 1.44 4.54
CA ASN A 58 8.62 1.39 5.67
C ASN A 58 9.14 2.76 6.10
N HIS A 59 9.27 3.71 5.17
CA HIS A 59 9.69 5.07 5.47
C HIS A 59 8.60 5.91 6.17
N ASP A 60 7.35 5.47 6.11
CA ASP A 60 6.22 6.11 6.79
C ASP A 60 6.14 5.73 8.28
N TYR A 61 7.04 4.87 8.78
CA TYR A 61 7.08 4.38 10.17
C TYR A 61 8.42 4.61 10.85
N GLY A 62 8.37 4.67 12.19
CA GLY A 62 9.55 4.73 13.06
C GLY A 62 10.26 6.05 13.01
N TYR A 63 11.54 6.04 13.33
CA TYR A 63 12.37 7.23 13.26
C TYR A 63 12.83 7.49 11.82
N LYS A 64 13.41 6.48 11.16
CA LYS A 64 13.88 6.55 9.78
C LYS A 64 13.10 5.63 8.86
N ALA A 65 13.10 4.32 9.18
CA ALA A 65 12.51 3.31 8.33
C ALA A 65 12.06 2.11 9.17
N ALA A 66 10.83 2.14 9.66
CA ALA A 66 10.16 1.05 10.36
C ALA A 66 10.94 0.43 11.54
N GLU A 67 11.61 1.24 12.35
CA GLU A 67 12.19 0.79 13.62
C GLU A 67 11.12 0.41 14.64
N ASN A 68 9.94 1.00 14.53
CA ASN A 68 8.75 0.75 15.36
C ASN A 68 7.48 1.11 14.58
N GLY A 69 6.31 0.97 15.22
CA GLY A 69 5.01 1.23 14.58
C GLY A 69 4.48 2.66 14.68
N ARG A 70 5.27 3.62 15.15
CA ARG A 70 4.87 5.02 15.22
C ARG A 70 4.83 5.65 13.83
N THR A 71 3.80 6.45 13.56
CA THR A 71 3.64 7.14 12.28
C THR A 71 2.88 8.44 12.42
N TYR A 72 3.21 9.42 11.58
CA TYR A 72 2.43 10.64 11.41
C TYR A 72 1.37 10.53 10.30
N PHE A 73 1.23 9.37 9.67
CA PHE A 73 0.28 9.16 8.57
C PHE A 73 -1.13 9.69 8.89
N PRO A 74 -1.81 9.32 10.01
CA PRO A 74 -3.17 9.79 10.28
C PRO A 74 -3.25 11.30 10.60
N ASP A 75 -2.15 11.94 10.97
CA ASP A 75 -2.12 13.38 11.24
C ASP A 75 -2.13 14.20 9.94
N TYR A 76 -1.55 13.65 8.86
CA TYR A 76 -1.48 14.30 7.55
C TYR A 76 -2.50 13.79 6.53
N ILE A 77 -3.02 12.58 6.73
CA ILE A 77 -4.00 11.91 5.86
C ILE A 77 -5.23 11.48 6.70
N PRO A 78 -5.91 12.42 7.37
CA PRO A 78 -7.12 12.09 8.12
C PRO A 78 -8.28 11.75 7.16
N PHE A 79 -9.21 10.90 7.62
CA PHE A 79 -10.34 10.45 6.80
C PHE A 79 -11.21 11.62 6.28
N GLU A 80 -11.35 12.67 7.06
CA GLU A 80 -12.20 13.81 6.73
C GLU A 80 -11.69 14.67 5.57
N ARG A 81 -10.40 14.53 5.20
CA ARG A 81 -9.79 15.41 4.19
C ARG A 81 -10.37 15.21 2.78
N ASN A 82 -10.83 14.01 2.44
CA ASN A 82 -11.36 13.69 1.12
C ASN A 82 -12.80 13.18 1.20
N SER A 83 -13.75 14.01 0.81
CA SER A 83 -15.16 13.67 0.84
C SER A 83 -15.55 12.51 -0.09
N THR A 84 -14.72 12.19 -1.10
CA THR A 84 -14.98 11.06 -2.01
C THR A 84 -14.91 9.71 -1.29
N TRP A 85 -14.21 9.62 -0.17
CA TRP A 85 -14.12 8.38 0.63
C TRP A 85 -15.41 8.03 1.37
N ARG A 86 -16.23 9.01 1.72
CA ARG A 86 -17.42 8.83 2.61
C ARG A 86 -18.37 7.75 2.15
N ASN A 87 -18.55 7.59 0.84
CA ASN A 87 -19.51 6.66 0.26
C ASN A 87 -18.89 5.33 -0.19
N ILE A 88 -17.59 5.23 -0.22
CA ILE A 88 -16.88 4.07 -0.77
C ILE A 88 -15.99 3.37 0.26
N CYS A 89 -15.56 4.04 1.34
CA CYS A 89 -14.86 3.38 2.45
C CYS A 89 -15.87 2.53 3.23
N VAL A 90 -15.60 1.23 3.30
CA VAL A 90 -16.54 0.24 3.86
C VAL A 90 -16.04 -0.40 5.14
N SER A 91 -14.76 -0.26 5.44
CA SER A 91 -14.15 -0.81 6.65
C SER A 91 -12.77 -0.19 6.89
N GLU A 92 -12.44 -0.01 8.16
CA GLU A 92 -11.12 0.39 8.64
C GLU A 92 -10.70 -0.52 9.80
N PHE A 93 -9.39 -0.61 10.03
CA PHE A 93 -8.83 -1.30 11.20
C PHE A 93 -7.74 -0.41 11.83
N PRO A 94 -7.67 -0.30 13.15
CA PRO A 94 -6.72 0.58 13.84
C PRO A 94 -5.28 0.31 13.41
N ASN A 95 -4.50 1.38 13.30
CA ASN A 95 -3.08 1.28 13.03
C ASN A 95 -2.31 0.68 14.23
N ARG A 96 -0.98 0.61 14.14
CA ARG A 96 -0.12 0.03 15.18
C ARG A 96 -0.12 0.81 16.50
N GLU A 97 -0.55 2.05 16.49
CA GLU A 97 -0.73 2.89 17.68
C GLU A 97 -2.17 2.84 18.24
N GLY A 98 -3.03 1.99 17.67
CA GLY A 98 -4.45 1.89 18.05
C GLY A 98 -5.31 3.06 17.58
N ARG A 99 -4.80 3.91 16.68
CA ARG A 99 -5.51 5.07 16.14
C ARG A 99 -6.35 4.68 14.92
N ALA A 100 -7.52 5.30 14.76
CA ALA A 100 -8.26 5.27 13.49
C ALA A 100 -7.36 5.85 12.38
N SER A 101 -7.21 5.11 11.27
CA SER A 101 -6.30 5.50 10.20
C SER A 101 -6.64 4.76 8.91
N LEU A 102 -6.37 5.39 7.78
CA LEU A 102 -6.52 4.78 6.46
C LEU A 102 -5.38 3.82 6.07
N GLU A 103 -4.38 3.64 6.92
CA GLU A 103 -3.30 2.65 6.72
C GLU A 103 -3.83 1.22 6.53
N ASN A 104 -4.94 0.89 7.24
CA ASN A 104 -5.65 -0.37 7.10
C ASN A 104 -7.10 -0.06 6.73
N SER A 105 -7.42 -0.01 5.45
CA SER A 105 -8.71 0.46 4.97
C SER A 105 -9.21 -0.32 3.76
N ALA A 106 -10.51 -0.34 3.57
CA ALA A 106 -11.16 -1.03 2.46
C ALA A 106 -12.19 -0.14 1.78
N PHE A 107 -12.18 -0.15 0.46
CA PHE A 107 -13.02 0.70 -0.38
C PHE A 107 -13.73 -0.13 -1.44
N GLU A 108 -14.99 0.16 -1.71
CA GLU A 108 -15.74 -0.51 -2.77
C GLU A 108 -16.06 0.40 -3.93
N PHE A 109 -15.97 -0.16 -5.14
CA PHE A 109 -16.25 0.50 -6.39
C PHE A 109 -17.15 -0.36 -7.25
N ASP A 110 -17.93 0.29 -8.13
CA ASP A 110 -18.65 -0.37 -9.21
C ASP A 110 -18.11 0.19 -10.53
N GLU A 111 -17.33 -0.62 -11.26
CA GLU A 111 -16.63 -0.22 -12.45
C GLU A 111 -17.25 -0.83 -13.72
N PRO A 112 -17.68 -0.01 -14.70
CA PRO A 112 -18.17 -0.51 -15.98
C PRO A 112 -17.14 -1.42 -16.66
N GLY A 113 -17.53 -2.65 -16.99
CA GLY A 113 -16.67 -3.65 -17.64
C GLY A 113 -15.85 -4.51 -16.67
N TRP A 114 -15.57 -4.04 -15.44
CA TRP A 114 -14.89 -4.82 -14.40
C TRP A 114 -15.85 -5.38 -13.36
N GLY A 115 -16.98 -4.71 -13.14
CA GLY A 115 -17.98 -5.01 -12.12
C GLY A 115 -17.57 -4.50 -10.73
N LYS A 116 -18.04 -5.18 -9.72
CA LYS A 116 -17.81 -4.78 -8.33
C LYS A 116 -16.40 -5.12 -7.86
N ILE A 117 -15.71 -4.11 -7.33
CA ILE A 117 -14.33 -4.18 -6.86
C ILE A 117 -14.29 -3.81 -5.39
N LEU A 118 -13.50 -4.55 -4.61
CA LEU A 118 -13.12 -4.19 -3.25
C LEU A 118 -11.59 -3.99 -3.24
N VAL A 119 -11.15 -2.79 -2.89
CA VAL A 119 -9.73 -2.48 -2.72
C VAL A 119 -9.41 -2.49 -1.23
N ILE A 120 -8.38 -3.22 -0.83
CA ILE A 120 -7.91 -3.29 0.56
C ILE A 120 -6.46 -2.83 0.58
N ALA A 121 -6.18 -1.77 1.32
CA ALA A 121 -4.83 -1.33 1.66
C ALA A 121 -4.49 -1.75 3.09
N VAL A 122 -3.25 -2.13 3.32
CA VAL A 122 -2.76 -2.50 4.65
C VAL A 122 -1.42 -1.85 4.98
N GLU A 123 -1.15 -1.74 6.25
CA GLU A 123 0.11 -1.25 6.83
C GLU A 123 1.32 -2.03 6.31
N PHE A 124 2.51 -1.43 6.41
CA PHE A 124 3.78 -2.10 6.09
C PHE A 124 3.95 -3.36 6.94
N VAL A 125 4.31 -4.50 6.29
CA VAL A 125 4.47 -5.82 6.91
C VAL A 125 3.36 -6.13 7.95
N PRO A 126 2.10 -6.23 7.51
CA PRO A 126 0.92 -6.16 8.37
C PRO A 126 0.95 -7.19 9.50
N ARG A 127 0.33 -6.83 10.63
CA ARG A 127 0.13 -7.72 11.79
C ARG A 127 -0.89 -8.83 11.46
N ASP A 128 -0.88 -9.89 12.27
CA ASP A 128 -1.85 -10.98 12.12
C ASP A 128 -3.30 -10.53 12.24
N GLU A 129 -3.58 -9.60 13.15
CA GLU A 129 -4.93 -9.04 13.34
C GLU A 129 -5.42 -8.28 12.09
N VAL A 130 -4.52 -7.58 11.40
CA VAL A 130 -4.84 -6.88 10.14
C VAL A 130 -5.14 -7.88 9.03
N LEU A 131 -4.33 -8.93 8.91
CA LEU A 131 -4.58 -10.00 7.93
C LEU A 131 -5.89 -10.74 8.24
N GLN A 132 -6.21 -10.98 9.53
CA GLN A 132 -7.45 -11.60 9.93
C GLN A 132 -8.66 -10.69 9.63
N TRP A 133 -8.57 -9.39 9.94
CA TRP A 133 -9.58 -8.40 9.57
C TRP A 133 -9.85 -8.40 8.06
N ALA A 134 -8.80 -8.35 7.24
CA ALA A 134 -8.93 -8.37 5.79
C ALA A 134 -9.56 -9.68 5.30
N LYS A 135 -9.16 -10.82 5.87
CA LYS A 135 -9.70 -12.15 5.56
C LYS A 135 -11.18 -12.26 5.90
N ASP A 136 -11.58 -11.78 7.08
CA ASP A 136 -12.98 -11.78 7.49
C ASP A 136 -13.82 -10.88 6.58
N LEU A 137 -13.27 -9.74 6.19
CA LEU A 137 -13.93 -8.82 5.29
C LEU A 137 -14.21 -9.45 3.92
N VAL A 138 -13.16 -9.98 3.24
CA VAL A 138 -13.30 -10.55 1.88
C VAL A 138 -14.20 -11.79 1.84
N ASN A 139 -14.32 -12.51 2.95
CA ASN A 139 -15.16 -13.69 3.07
C ASN A 139 -16.62 -13.41 3.46
N LYS A 140 -17.00 -12.16 3.71
CA LYS A 140 -18.41 -11.82 3.93
C LYS A 140 -19.23 -12.21 2.69
N PRO A 141 -20.46 -12.75 2.84
CA PRO A 141 -21.31 -13.15 1.71
C PRO A 141 -21.52 -12.05 0.68
N ARG A 142 -21.58 -10.79 1.13
CA ARG A 142 -21.68 -9.59 0.30
C ARG A 142 -20.55 -9.51 -0.75
N TYR A 143 -19.32 -9.88 -0.39
CA TYR A 143 -18.14 -9.73 -1.24
C TYR A 143 -17.78 -10.97 -2.06
N LYS A 144 -18.57 -12.03 -1.98
CA LYS A 144 -18.32 -13.29 -2.69
C LYS A 144 -18.08 -13.12 -4.20
N ASN A 145 -18.78 -12.18 -4.82
CA ASN A 145 -18.72 -11.92 -6.27
C ASN A 145 -17.91 -10.66 -6.62
N TYR A 146 -17.26 -10.02 -5.64
CA TYR A 146 -16.36 -8.91 -5.90
C TYR A 146 -15.01 -9.42 -6.39
N LYS A 147 -14.34 -8.63 -7.23
CA LYS A 147 -12.90 -8.79 -7.49
C LYS A 147 -12.16 -7.97 -6.44
N VAL A 148 -11.31 -8.62 -5.66
CA VAL A 148 -10.55 -7.92 -4.62
C VAL A 148 -9.16 -7.59 -5.14
N ILE A 149 -8.78 -6.33 -4.96
CA ILE A 149 -7.43 -5.80 -5.17
C ILE A 149 -6.83 -5.58 -3.79
N PHE A 150 -5.69 -6.20 -3.53
CA PHE A 150 -4.95 -6.06 -2.28
C PHE A 150 -3.70 -5.21 -2.52
N ILE A 151 -3.49 -4.19 -1.70
CA ILE A 151 -2.38 -3.27 -1.80
C ILE A 151 -1.58 -3.33 -0.51
N THR A 152 -0.29 -3.52 -0.62
CA THR A 152 0.68 -3.45 0.49
C THR A 152 2.00 -2.90 -0.04
N HIS A 153 2.90 -2.50 0.84
CA HIS A 153 4.17 -1.92 0.41
C HIS A 153 5.17 -2.99 -0.03
N SER A 154 5.49 -3.97 0.83
CA SER A 154 6.44 -5.07 0.54
C SER A 154 5.71 -6.39 0.37
N TYR A 155 5.91 -7.06 -0.78
CA TYR A 155 5.26 -8.35 -1.04
C TYR A 155 6.03 -9.22 -2.04
N LEU A 156 6.33 -8.70 -3.23
CA LEU A 156 7.00 -9.39 -4.32
C LEU A 156 8.35 -8.74 -4.61
N ASP A 157 9.41 -9.53 -4.71
CA ASP A 157 10.73 -9.04 -5.13
C ASP A 157 10.85 -8.96 -6.67
N ILE A 158 11.89 -8.32 -7.15
CA ILE A 158 12.16 -8.18 -8.59
C ILE A 158 12.60 -9.50 -9.26
N GLY A 159 12.82 -10.57 -8.50
CA GLY A 159 13.04 -11.92 -9.00
C GLY A 159 11.76 -12.74 -9.14
N ASN A 160 10.59 -12.10 -9.11
CA ASN A 160 9.26 -12.73 -9.14
C ASN A 160 9.02 -13.71 -7.96
N LYS A 161 9.70 -13.51 -6.83
CA LYS A 161 9.52 -14.30 -5.61
C LYS A 161 8.84 -13.46 -4.54
N ARG A 162 8.01 -14.09 -3.72
CA ARG A 162 7.46 -13.40 -2.55
C ARG A 162 8.56 -13.19 -1.54
N VAL A 163 8.60 -11.99 -0.95
CA VAL A 163 9.50 -11.66 0.14
C VAL A 163 9.21 -12.59 1.32
N THR A 164 10.23 -13.28 1.82
CA THR A 164 10.10 -14.23 2.94
C THR A 164 10.46 -13.61 4.28
N LYS A 165 11.21 -12.51 4.27
CA LYS A 165 11.61 -11.76 5.46
C LYS A 165 11.95 -10.33 5.08
N ASP A 166 11.40 -9.38 5.81
CA ASP A 166 11.78 -7.98 5.76
C ASP A 166 12.81 -7.68 6.86
N GLY A 167 13.82 -6.86 6.54
CA GLY A 167 14.96 -6.58 7.42
C GLY A 167 14.70 -5.52 8.50
N TYR A 168 13.46 -5.06 8.66
CA TYR A 168 13.09 -3.97 9.57
C TYR A 168 12.78 -4.46 10.98
N LYS A 169 12.95 -3.56 11.98
CA LYS A 169 12.75 -3.89 13.40
C LYS A 169 11.29 -3.89 13.83
N ILE A 170 10.40 -3.28 13.05
CA ILE A 170 8.96 -3.24 13.33
C ILE A 170 8.41 -4.66 13.54
N SER A 171 7.65 -4.87 14.61
CA SER A 171 7.13 -6.19 15.01
C SER A 171 5.79 -6.04 15.74
N PRO A 172 4.87 -7.02 15.65
CA PRO A 172 4.92 -8.21 14.79
C PRO A 172 4.83 -7.88 13.30
N GLN A 173 5.26 -8.80 12.40
CA GLN A 173 5.28 -8.56 10.97
C GLN A 173 4.95 -9.82 10.16
N ASN A 174 4.31 -9.63 9.01
CA ASN A 174 4.12 -10.64 7.98
C ASN A 174 4.73 -10.17 6.67
N SER A 175 5.68 -10.94 6.14
CA SER A 175 6.27 -10.73 4.83
C SER A 175 5.35 -11.23 3.71
N GLY A 176 5.70 -10.97 2.46
CA GLY A 176 4.90 -11.35 1.29
C GLY A 176 4.48 -12.82 1.23
N GLN A 177 5.38 -13.74 1.62
CA GLN A 177 5.03 -15.18 1.66
C GLN A 177 4.01 -15.48 2.75
N ALA A 178 4.13 -14.89 3.93
CA ALA A 178 3.17 -15.07 5.01
C ALA A 178 1.80 -14.44 4.68
N ILE A 179 1.79 -13.28 4.01
CA ILE A 179 0.55 -12.66 3.50
C ILE A 179 -0.14 -13.58 2.49
N TRP A 180 0.63 -14.19 1.58
CA TRP A 180 0.08 -15.17 0.64
C TRP A 180 -0.60 -16.32 1.36
N GLU A 181 0.07 -16.94 2.29
CA GLU A 181 -0.42 -18.15 2.99
C GLU A 181 -1.61 -17.86 3.89
N LYS A 182 -1.57 -16.74 4.63
CA LYS A 182 -2.59 -16.40 5.63
C LYS A 182 -3.84 -15.76 5.04
N LEU A 183 -3.70 -14.99 3.96
CA LEU A 183 -4.79 -14.18 3.39
C LEU A 183 -5.07 -14.49 1.92
N ILE A 184 -4.06 -14.37 1.03
CA ILE A 184 -4.33 -14.36 -0.42
C ILE A 184 -4.74 -15.75 -0.93
N TYR A 185 -3.95 -16.78 -0.59
CA TYR A 185 -4.22 -18.14 -1.03
C TYR A 185 -5.60 -18.68 -0.56
N PRO A 186 -6.00 -18.53 0.73
CA PRO A 186 -7.30 -19.03 1.18
C PRO A 186 -8.52 -18.20 0.70
N SER A 187 -8.31 -17.02 0.10
CA SER A 187 -9.40 -16.12 -0.31
C SER A 187 -9.76 -16.32 -1.78
N SER A 188 -10.99 -16.74 -2.04
CA SER A 188 -11.44 -17.13 -3.39
C SER A 188 -11.64 -15.96 -4.36
N ASN A 189 -11.71 -14.73 -3.89
CA ASN A 189 -12.06 -13.51 -4.64
C ASN A 189 -10.93 -12.49 -4.79
N ILE A 190 -9.79 -12.66 -4.12
CA ILE A 190 -8.61 -11.81 -4.37
C ILE A 190 -8.05 -12.16 -5.76
N ARG A 191 -7.87 -11.16 -6.61
CA ARG A 191 -7.45 -11.31 -8.01
C ARG A 191 -6.17 -10.57 -8.35
N LEU A 192 -5.85 -9.52 -7.61
CA LEU A 192 -4.70 -8.67 -7.86
C LEU A 192 -4.04 -8.29 -6.54
N VAL A 193 -2.72 -8.37 -6.51
CA VAL A 193 -1.86 -7.83 -5.45
C VAL A 193 -0.94 -6.80 -6.08
N LEU A 194 -0.93 -5.61 -5.51
CA LEU A 194 -0.03 -4.52 -5.91
C LEU A 194 0.91 -4.18 -4.76
N CYS A 195 2.18 -4.03 -5.07
CA CYS A 195 3.20 -3.61 -4.11
C CYS A 195 4.31 -2.78 -4.78
N GLY A 196 5.21 -2.25 -3.99
CA GLY A 196 6.38 -1.48 -4.40
C GLY A 196 7.62 -1.96 -3.66
N HIS A 197 8.31 -1.06 -2.97
CA HIS A 197 9.42 -1.26 -2.06
C HIS A 197 10.71 -1.76 -2.73
N VAL A 198 10.66 -2.90 -3.40
CA VAL A 198 11.87 -3.57 -3.92
C VAL A 198 12.20 -3.05 -5.31
N GLY A 199 13.47 -2.68 -5.51
CA GLY A 199 14.02 -2.24 -6.77
C GLY A 199 15.54 -2.30 -6.75
N ARG A 200 16.19 -2.07 -7.89
CA ARG A 200 17.65 -1.95 -8.01
C ARG A 200 18.00 -0.57 -8.55
N GLY A 201 18.96 0.07 -7.91
CA GLY A 201 19.49 1.38 -8.30
C GLY A 201 20.28 1.41 -9.61
N THR A 202 19.87 0.61 -10.61
CA THR A 202 20.52 0.58 -11.92
C THR A 202 19.92 1.54 -12.93
N GLY A 203 18.80 2.20 -12.57
CA GLY A 203 18.08 3.12 -13.45
C GLY A 203 17.25 2.44 -14.55
N GLU A 204 17.33 1.13 -14.70
CA GLU A 204 16.63 0.38 -15.73
C GLU A 204 15.24 -0.06 -15.25
N TYR A 205 14.25 0.06 -16.12
CA TYR A 205 12.85 -0.29 -15.78
C TYR A 205 12.71 -1.77 -15.40
N GLU A 206 13.35 -2.67 -16.13
CA GLU A 206 13.28 -4.12 -15.94
C GLU A 206 13.77 -4.59 -14.56
N ASN A 207 14.65 -3.81 -13.94
CA ASN A 207 15.17 -4.09 -12.60
C ASN A 207 14.28 -3.53 -11.47
N ASN A 208 13.14 -2.91 -11.82
CA ASN A 208 12.25 -2.24 -10.88
C ASN A 208 10.79 -2.70 -11.02
N VAL A 209 10.56 -3.77 -11.77
CA VAL A 209 9.24 -4.39 -11.94
C VAL A 209 9.32 -5.90 -11.80
N ALA A 210 8.27 -6.50 -11.30
CA ALA A 210 8.11 -7.95 -11.27
C ALA A 210 6.64 -8.32 -11.42
N TYR A 211 6.39 -9.52 -11.96
CA TYR A 211 5.06 -10.04 -12.17
C TYR A 211 5.02 -11.54 -12.03
N ARG A 212 4.03 -12.05 -11.32
CA ARG A 212 3.74 -13.48 -11.27
C ARG A 212 2.24 -13.74 -11.16
N VAL A 213 1.83 -14.93 -11.57
CA VAL A 213 0.47 -15.43 -11.41
C VAL A 213 0.52 -16.77 -10.69
N ASP A 214 -0.27 -16.91 -9.64
CA ASP A 214 -0.48 -18.18 -8.95
C ASP A 214 -1.97 -18.43 -8.77
N LYS A 215 -2.34 -19.70 -8.62
CA LYS A 215 -3.72 -20.08 -8.32
C LYS A 215 -3.95 -20.04 -6.80
N ASN A 216 -5.05 -19.43 -6.38
CA ASN A 216 -5.52 -19.52 -5.00
C ASN A 216 -6.16 -20.88 -4.71
N SER A 217 -6.61 -21.12 -3.48
CA SER A 217 -7.24 -22.37 -3.05
C SER A 217 -8.50 -22.75 -3.83
N ALA A 218 -9.15 -21.78 -4.47
CA ALA A 218 -10.31 -21.99 -5.35
C ALA A 218 -9.94 -22.21 -6.82
N GLY A 219 -8.65 -22.37 -7.15
CA GLY A 219 -8.15 -22.55 -8.51
C GLY A 219 -8.21 -21.32 -9.39
N LYS A 220 -8.41 -20.14 -8.81
CA LYS A 220 -8.50 -18.88 -9.53
C LYS A 220 -7.15 -18.18 -9.59
N ASP A 221 -6.86 -17.57 -10.73
CA ASP A 221 -5.63 -16.80 -10.92
C ASP A 221 -5.61 -15.54 -10.06
N VAL A 222 -4.45 -15.30 -9.46
CA VAL A 222 -4.10 -14.09 -8.71
C VAL A 222 -2.87 -13.48 -9.36
N SER A 223 -3.05 -12.34 -10.00
CA SER A 223 -1.95 -11.53 -10.52
C SER A 223 -1.26 -10.79 -9.36
N GLN A 224 0.05 -10.81 -9.32
CA GLN A 224 0.87 -10.18 -8.29
C GLN A 224 1.93 -9.33 -8.98
N MET A 225 1.98 -8.05 -8.66
CA MET A 225 2.81 -7.08 -9.35
C MET A 225 3.57 -6.21 -8.35
N THR A 226 4.85 -6.04 -8.59
CA THR A 226 5.64 -4.97 -7.97
C THR A 226 6.13 -4.01 -9.03
N PHE A 227 6.17 -2.74 -8.70
CA PHE A 227 6.88 -1.74 -9.47
C PHE A 227 7.43 -0.68 -8.51
N ASN A 228 8.68 -0.28 -8.74
CA ASN A 228 9.32 0.77 -7.97
C ASN A 228 10.02 1.72 -8.96
N VAL A 229 9.36 2.84 -9.25
CA VAL A 229 9.87 3.83 -10.20
C VAL A 229 10.90 4.78 -9.59
N GLN A 230 11.18 4.66 -8.29
CA GLN A 230 12.12 5.51 -7.57
C GLN A 230 13.51 5.51 -8.19
N TYR A 231 13.93 4.37 -8.74
CA TYR A 231 15.26 4.19 -9.34
C TYR A 231 15.27 4.28 -10.87
N VAL A 232 14.13 4.56 -11.50
CA VAL A 232 14.03 4.61 -12.97
C VAL A 232 14.34 6.03 -13.48
N GLY A 233 15.24 6.12 -14.47
CA GLY A 233 15.51 7.38 -15.17
C GLY A 233 16.49 8.33 -14.49
N GLY A 234 17.31 7.84 -13.56
CA GLY A 234 18.36 8.62 -12.93
C GLY A 234 17.86 9.73 -11.99
N GLY A 235 16.77 9.49 -11.30
CA GLY A 235 16.31 10.33 -10.19
C GLY A 235 17.33 10.39 -9.07
N PRO A 236 17.09 11.13 -7.97
CA PRO A 236 18.08 11.32 -6.90
C PRO A 236 18.51 10.04 -6.20
N GLU A 237 17.72 9.01 -6.33
CA GLU A 237 18.01 7.64 -5.89
C GLU A 237 18.08 6.68 -7.10
N GLY A 238 17.93 7.19 -8.33
CA GLY A 238 18.01 6.46 -9.60
C GLY A 238 18.26 7.39 -10.76
#